data_86bb487b62112d3a8bc4ed820040187c
#
_entry.id   86bb487b62112d3a8bc4ed820040187c
#
_cell.length_a   1.000
_cell.length_b   1.000
_cell.length_c   1.000
_cell.angle_alpha   90.00
_cell.angle_beta   90.00
_cell.angle_gamma   90.00
#
_symmetry.space_group_name_H-M   'P 1'
#
loop_
_entity.id
_entity.type
_entity.pdbx_description
1 polymer ?
#
loop_
_entity_poly.entity_id
_entity_poly.type
_entity_poly.pdbx_seq_one_letter_code
_entity_poly.pdbx_strand_id
1 'polypeptide(L)'
;MKVYGYMDAAFAVHGNRVSHSGIHFCLGKYGNTILCKSIKQKTVATSSTEAELICIFDGLDYLLWIRHVLNYLGYPQGTTTIYQDNTSTITMAYMGRGSSGSRTRHIDIKYFHIKQFLDSKELEIDHLGRDNMTADFFASPRQGNVFRRFRGMIMGEIQ
;
A
#
# COMPACT_ATOMS: atom_id res chain seq x y z
N MET A 1 8.02 -4.13 -18.76
CA MET A 1 8.34 -3.44 -17.48
C MET A 1 7.02 -3.32 -16.72
N LYS A 2 6.90 -3.89 -15.52
CA LYS A 2 5.65 -3.90 -14.73
C LYS A 2 5.90 -3.24 -13.38
N VAL A 3 4.99 -2.36 -12.94
CA VAL A 3 5.04 -1.75 -11.60
C VAL A 3 4.39 -2.67 -10.57
N TYR A 4 4.98 -2.71 -9.38
CA TYR A 4 4.47 -3.39 -8.19
C TYR A 4 4.39 -2.41 -7.03
N GLY A 5 3.35 -2.55 -6.19
CA GLY A 5 3.14 -1.73 -5.02
C GLY A 5 3.27 -2.53 -3.73
N TYR A 6 3.90 -1.94 -2.72
CA TYR A 6 3.94 -2.43 -1.34
C TYR A 6 3.38 -1.31 -0.47
N MET A 7 2.41 -1.62 0.36
CA MET A 7 1.72 -0.63 1.20
C MET A 7 1.48 -1.22 2.58
N ASP A 8 1.85 -0.48 3.61
CA ASP A 8 1.77 -0.89 5.00
C ASP A 8 1.45 0.31 5.90
N ALA A 9 0.82 0.09 7.05
CA ALA A 9 0.50 1.17 7.98
C ALA A 9 0.82 0.82 9.43
N ALA A 10 1.52 1.72 10.11
CA ALA A 10 1.69 1.67 11.55
C ALA A 10 0.49 2.36 12.23
N PHE A 11 -0.32 1.57 12.93
CA PHE A 11 -1.57 2.03 13.55
C PHE A 11 -1.33 2.89 14.80
N ALA A 12 -1.96 4.08 14.85
CA ALA A 12 -2.05 4.98 16.01
C ALA A 12 -0.70 5.36 16.64
N VAL A 13 0.38 5.45 15.85
CA VAL A 13 1.75 5.67 16.34
C VAL A 13 2.08 7.12 16.69
N HIS A 14 1.27 8.08 16.28
CA HIS A 14 1.47 9.49 16.58
C HIS A 14 0.74 9.92 17.86
N GLY A 15 1.22 10.98 18.52
CA GLY A 15 0.64 11.49 19.76
C GLY A 15 -0.85 11.86 19.68
N ASN A 16 -1.33 12.24 18.49
CA ASN A 16 -2.75 12.48 18.19
C ASN A 16 -3.48 11.22 17.68
N ARG A 17 -2.91 10.04 17.91
CA ARG A 17 -3.44 8.73 17.50
C ARG A 17 -3.70 8.52 16.01
N VAL A 18 -3.19 9.36 15.14
CA VAL A 18 -3.17 9.07 13.70
C VAL A 18 -2.12 8.02 13.38
N SER A 19 -2.39 7.24 12.35
CA SER A 19 -1.51 6.20 11.84
C SER A 19 -0.47 6.78 10.88
N HIS A 20 0.50 5.96 10.48
CA HIS A 20 1.54 6.32 9.55
C HIS A 20 1.57 5.34 8.38
N SER A 21 1.53 5.85 7.16
CA SER A 21 1.55 5.05 5.94
C SER A 21 2.95 4.93 5.38
N GLY A 22 3.36 3.71 5.06
CA GLY A 22 4.54 3.37 4.30
C GLY A 22 4.15 2.90 2.90
N ILE A 23 4.71 3.51 1.87
CA ILE A 23 4.43 3.20 0.47
C ILE A 23 5.74 2.98 -0.25
N HIS A 24 5.83 1.89 -1.00
CA HIS A 24 6.99 1.58 -1.83
C HIS A 24 6.53 1.02 -3.17
N PHE A 25 6.97 1.64 -4.28
CA PHE A 25 6.73 1.15 -5.63
C PHE A 25 8.04 0.86 -6.33
N CYS A 26 8.07 -0.26 -7.07
CA CYS A 26 9.23 -0.70 -7.82
C CYS A 26 8.85 -1.23 -9.21
N LEU A 27 9.82 -1.26 -10.11
CA LEU A 27 9.72 -1.91 -11.41
C LEU A 27 10.25 -3.34 -11.32
N GLY A 28 9.35 -4.32 -11.55
CA GLY A 28 9.62 -5.73 -11.24
C GLY A 28 9.30 -6.05 -9.76
N LYS A 29 8.92 -7.29 -9.46
CA LYS A 29 8.46 -7.72 -8.12
C LYS A 29 9.45 -7.40 -6.98
N TYR A 30 10.74 -7.51 -7.27
CA TYR A 30 11.85 -7.18 -6.36
C TYR A 30 12.85 -6.26 -7.06
N GLY A 31 12.34 -5.41 -7.96
CA GLY A 31 13.16 -4.57 -8.80
C GLY A 31 13.48 -3.21 -8.18
N ASN A 32 13.98 -2.31 -9.01
CA ASN A 32 14.42 -1.00 -8.56
C ASN A 32 13.27 -0.13 -8.08
N THR A 33 13.49 0.53 -6.95
CA THR A 33 12.56 1.52 -6.39
C THR A 33 12.36 2.68 -7.35
N ILE A 34 11.11 3.04 -7.60
CA ILE A 34 10.74 4.22 -8.39
C ILE A 34 10.04 5.29 -7.57
N LEU A 35 9.39 4.90 -6.46
CA LEU A 35 8.80 5.83 -5.52
C LEU A 35 8.73 5.19 -4.13
N CYS A 36 9.06 5.98 -3.12
CA CYS A 36 8.80 5.61 -1.73
C CYS A 36 8.24 6.81 -0.97
N LYS A 37 7.34 6.53 -0.02
CA LYS A 37 6.77 7.56 0.86
C LYS A 37 6.61 7.03 2.27
N SER A 38 6.81 7.93 3.22
CA SER A 38 6.58 7.76 4.65
C SER A 38 5.70 8.93 5.07
N ILE A 39 4.41 8.70 5.31
CA ILE A 39 3.40 9.76 5.40
C ILE A 39 2.54 9.57 6.64
N LYS A 40 2.44 10.62 7.46
CA LYS A 40 1.44 10.69 8.54
C LYS A 40 0.05 10.77 7.92
N GLN A 41 -0.86 9.87 8.30
CA GLN A 41 -2.24 9.89 7.82
C GLN A 41 -2.97 11.16 8.27
N LYS A 42 -3.94 11.60 7.50
CA LYS A 42 -4.73 12.82 7.79
C LYS A 42 -5.94 12.54 8.67
N THR A 43 -6.41 11.30 8.69
CA THR A 43 -7.58 10.85 9.44
C THR A 43 -7.18 9.84 10.51
N VAL A 44 -7.92 9.81 11.62
CA VAL A 44 -7.74 8.79 12.66
C VAL A 44 -8.46 7.53 12.22
N ALA A 45 -7.73 6.43 12.12
CA ALA A 45 -8.28 5.11 11.89
C ALA A 45 -8.78 4.51 13.21
N THR A 46 -9.84 3.72 13.17
CA THR A 46 -10.42 3.05 14.35
C THR A 46 -9.84 1.65 14.59
N SER A 47 -9.12 1.12 13.60
CA SER A 47 -8.45 -0.18 13.67
C SER A 47 -7.20 -0.21 12.78
N SER A 48 -6.34 -1.21 12.98
CA SER A 48 -5.19 -1.43 12.09
C SER A 48 -5.63 -1.72 10.65
N THR A 49 -6.67 -2.52 10.47
CA THR A 49 -7.25 -2.83 9.15
C THR A 49 -7.70 -1.57 8.41
N GLU A 50 -8.31 -0.63 9.12
CA GLU A 50 -8.72 0.66 8.57
C GLU A 50 -7.50 1.53 8.21
N ALA A 51 -6.47 1.55 9.06
CA ALA A 51 -5.23 2.27 8.77
C ALA A 51 -4.54 1.75 7.51
N GLU A 52 -4.50 0.43 7.33
CA GLU A 52 -3.98 -0.23 6.13
C GLU A 52 -4.78 0.15 4.88
N LEU A 53 -6.11 0.16 4.98
CA LEU A 53 -6.96 0.55 3.87
C LEU A 53 -6.76 2.03 3.47
N ILE A 54 -6.61 2.91 4.46
CA ILE A 54 -6.27 4.31 4.23
C ILE A 54 -4.92 4.42 3.52
N CYS A 55 -3.94 3.60 3.90
CA CYS A 55 -2.64 3.56 3.24
C CYS A 55 -2.76 3.17 1.76
N ILE A 56 -3.56 2.14 1.45
CA ILE A 56 -3.81 1.72 0.07
C ILE A 56 -4.47 2.88 -0.71
N PHE A 57 -5.48 3.51 -0.15
CA PHE A 57 -6.17 4.64 -0.79
C PHE A 57 -5.22 5.80 -1.06
N ASP A 58 -4.40 6.21 -0.07
CA ASP A 58 -3.46 7.32 -0.19
C ASP A 58 -2.33 7.02 -1.19
N GLY A 59 -1.97 5.75 -1.38
CA GLY A 59 -0.98 5.29 -2.34
C GLY A 59 -1.51 5.15 -3.76
N LEU A 60 -2.82 4.96 -3.91
CA LEU A 60 -3.46 4.61 -5.17
C LEU A 60 -3.24 5.65 -6.26
N ASP A 61 -3.39 6.93 -5.95
CA ASP A 61 -3.21 8.02 -6.91
C ASP A 61 -1.80 8.05 -7.51
N TYR A 62 -0.78 7.81 -6.68
CA TYR A 62 0.60 7.72 -7.14
C TYR A 62 0.84 6.50 -8.03
N LEU A 63 0.24 5.35 -7.67
CA LEU A 63 0.36 4.12 -8.45
C LEU A 63 -0.30 4.27 -9.82
N LEU A 64 -1.50 4.82 -9.87
CA LEU A 64 -2.22 5.08 -11.11
C LEU A 64 -1.46 6.06 -11.99
N TRP A 65 -0.90 7.12 -11.42
CA TRP A 65 -0.08 8.07 -12.15
C TRP A 65 1.15 7.39 -12.78
N ILE A 66 1.87 6.55 -12.03
CA ILE A 66 3.01 5.79 -12.54
C ILE A 66 2.58 4.87 -13.68
N ARG A 67 1.46 4.17 -13.54
CA ARG A 67 0.89 3.32 -14.60
C ARG A 67 0.61 4.12 -15.87
N HIS A 68 0.01 5.31 -15.74
CA HIS A 68 -0.24 6.19 -16.89
C HIS A 68 1.06 6.63 -17.58
N VAL A 69 2.06 7.02 -16.82
CA VAL A 69 3.38 7.40 -17.38
C VAL A 69 4.02 6.21 -18.12
N LEU A 70 4.02 5.03 -17.54
CA LEU A 70 4.58 3.84 -18.17
C LEU A 70 3.84 3.46 -19.46
N ASN A 71 2.52 3.51 -19.45
CA ASN A 71 1.70 3.30 -20.65
C ASN A 71 2.06 4.31 -21.75
N TYR A 72 2.18 5.60 -21.41
CA TYR A 72 2.55 6.66 -22.35
C TYR A 72 3.95 6.43 -22.95
N LEU A 73 4.89 5.91 -22.14
CA LEU A 73 6.26 5.58 -22.58
C LEU A 73 6.33 4.27 -23.42
N GLY A 74 5.20 3.63 -23.73
CA GLY A 74 5.16 2.41 -24.53
C GLY A 74 5.37 1.11 -23.72
N TYR A 75 5.21 1.17 -22.38
CA TYR A 75 5.23 0.00 -21.49
C TYR A 75 3.84 -0.30 -20.95
N PRO A 76 2.97 -0.99 -21.71
CA PRO A 76 1.58 -1.24 -21.30
C PRO A 76 1.52 -2.01 -19.98
N GLN A 77 0.71 -1.48 -19.04
CA GLN A 77 0.52 -2.05 -17.74
C GLN A 77 -0.75 -2.90 -17.71
N GLY A 78 -0.60 -4.22 -17.59
CA GLY A 78 -1.69 -5.12 -17.25
C GLY A 78 -2.16 -4.91 -15.80
N THR A 79 -2.72 -5.94 -15.16
CA THR A 79 -3.10 -5.89 -13.74
C THR A 79 -1.85 -5.62 -12.89
N THR A 80 -1.90 -4.60 -12.05
CA THR A 80 -0.81 -4.26 -11.11
C THR A 80 -1.10 -4.87 -9.75
N THR A 81 -0.12 -5.55 -9.19
CA THR A 81 -0.22 -6.18 -7.86
C THR A 81 0.20 -5.20 -6.78
N ILE A 82 -0.66 -5.02 -5.77
CA ILE A 82 -0.37 -4.35 -4.51
C ILE A 82 -0.16 -5.44 -3.46
N TYR A 83 0.96 -5.43 -2.76
CA TYR A 83 1.26 -6.35 -1.68
C TYR A 83 0.84 -5.76 -0.33
N GLN A 84 0.16 -6.61 0.47
CA GLN A 84 -0.37 -6.30 1.79
C GLN A 84 -0.14 -7.48 2.74
N ASP A 85 0.24 -7.23 4.00
CA ASP A 85 0.48 -8.28 4.99
C ASP A 85 -0.76 -8.60 5.86
N ASN A 86 -1.77 -7.74 5.82
CA ASN A 86 -2.99 -7.87 6.60
C ASN A 86 -4.11 -8.51 5.77
N THR A 87 -4.37 -9.79 6.01
CA THR A 87 -5.43 -10.55 5.31
C THR A 87 -6.83 -9.97 5.51
N SER A 88 -7.10 -9.36 6.68
CA SER A 88 -8.37 -8.69 6.94
C SER A 88 -8.57 -7.49 6.01
N THR A 89 -7.52 -6.71 5.78
CA THR A 89 -7.53 -5.58 4.84
C THR A 89 -7.80 -6.05 3.43
N ILE A 90 -7.14 -7.14 3.00
CA ILE A 90 -7.36 -7.74 1.68
C ILE A 90 -8.82 -8.17 1.52
N THR A 91 -9.34 -8.93 2.50
CA THR A 91 -10.73 -9.38 2.49
C THR A 91 -11.72 -8.21 2.42
N MET A 92 -11.50 -7.17 3.22
CA MET A 92 -12.35 -5.98 3.22
C MET A 92 -12.30 -5.24 1.87
N ALA A 93 -11.13 -5.08 1.27
CA ALA A 93 -10.98 -4.41 -0.02
C ALA A 93 -11.76 -5.13 -1.14
N TYR A 94 -11.76 -6.46 -1.14
CA TYR A 94 -12.50 -7.26 -2.14
C TYR A 94 -13.99 -7.37 -1.85
N MET A 95 -14.40 -7.51 -0.60
CA MET A 95 -15.83 -7.63 -0.25
C MET A 95 -16.58 -6.32 -0.47
N GLY A 96 -15.87 -5.18 -0.52
CA GLY A 96 -16.55 -3.90 -0.43
C GLY A 96 -17.14 -3.76 0.99
N ARG A 97 -18.12 -2.97 1.20
CA ARG A 97 -18.74 -2.64 2.47
C ARG A 97 -18.76 -3.77 3.51
N GLY A 98 -17.88 -3.73 4.50
CA GLY A 98 -18.11 -4.37 5.78
C GLY A 98 -19.22 -3.61 6.52
N SER A 99 -20.05 -4.28 7.30
CA SER A 99 -21.20 -3.76 8.05
C SER A 99 -20.86 -2.55 8.93
N SER A 100 -20.67 -1.40 8.36
CA SER A 100 -20.32 -0.16 9.06
C SER A 100 -21.56 0.71 9.19
N GLY A 101 -21.91 1.05 10.43
CA GLY A 101 -22.95 2.00 10.74
C GLY A 101 -22.65 3.41 10.18
N SER A 102 -23.59 4.31 10.30
CA SER A 102 -23.59 5.67 9.73
C SER A 102 -22.36 6.57 10.05
N ARG A 103 -21.44 6.12 10.93
CA ARG A 103 -20.25 6.88 11.35
C ARG A 103 -19.04 6.78 10.43
N THR A 104 -19.07 5.92 9.41
CA THR A 104 -17.89 5.56 8.60
C THR A 104 -18.02 5.95 7.13
N ARG A 105 -18.90 6.90 6.81
CA ARG A 105 -19.18 7.32 5.43
C ARG A 105 -17.93 7.77 4.65
N HIS A 106 -16.96 8.40 5.32
CA HIS A 106 -15.69 8.82 4.70
C HIS A 106 -14.78 7.63 4.34
N ILE A 107 -14.94 6.51 5.04
CA ILE A 107 -14.22 5.26 4.77
C ILE A 107 -14.91 4.50 3.67
N ASP A 108 -16.23 4.52 3.62
CA ASP A 108 -17.00 3.91 2.55
C ASP A 108 -16.56 4.44 1.17
N ILE A 109 -16.31 5.76 1.04
CA ILE A 109 -15.82 6.36 -0.20
C ILE A 109 -14.47 5.76 -0.62
N LYS A 110 -13.53 5.60 0.33
CA LYS A 110 -12.22 5.00 0.07
C LYS A 110 -12.33 3.54 -0.38
N TYR A 111 -13.23 2.77 0.26
CA TYR A 111 -13.54 1.40 -0.13
C TYR A 111 -14.05 1.31 -1.56
N PHE A 112 -15.07 2.09 -1.89
CA PHE A 112 -15.65 2.08 -3.24
C PHE A 112 -14.62 2.46 -4.29
N HIS A 113 -13.77 3.42 -4.00
CA HIS A 113 -12.71 3.83 -4.92
C HIS A 113 -11.70 2.71 -5.18
N ILE A 114 -11.17 2.07 -4.14
CA ILE A 114 -10.26 0.92 -4.28
C ILE A 114 -10.95 -0.21 -5.04
N LYS A 115 -12.18 -0.56 -4.61
CA LYS A 115 -12.95 -1.65 -5.21
C LYS A 115 -13.19 -1.46 -6.71
N GLN A 116 -13.42 -0.26 -7.18
CA GLN A 116 -13.59 0.03 -8.60
C GLN A 116 -12.41 -0.49 -9.45
N PHE A 117 -11.18 -0.29 -8.98
CA PHE A 117 -9.97 -0.75 -9.69
C PHE A 117 -9.72 -2.26 -9.53
N LEU A 118 -10.18 -2.86 -8.44
CA LEU A 118 -10.14 -4.32 -8.27
C LEU A 118 -11.16 -5.01 -9.20
N ASP A 119 -12.38 -4.48 -9.29
CA ASP A 119 -13.45 -5.02 -10.15
C ASP A 119 -13.11 -4.87 -11.64
N SER A 120 -12.46 -3.77 -12.03
CA SER A 120 -11.96 -3.57 -13.41
C SER A 120 -10.71 -4.40 -13.74
N LYS A 121 -10.14 -5.10 -12.76
CA LYS A 121 -8.87 -5.85 -12.88
C LYS A 121 -7.66 -5.01 -13.28
N GLU A 122 -7.73 -3.72 -13.09
CA GLU A 122 -6.56 -2.86 -13.21
C GLU A 122 -5.56 -3.07 -12.07
N LEU A 123 -6.09 -3.39 -10.89
CA LEU A 123 -5.32 -3.72 -9.70
C LEU A 123 -5.75 -5.06 -9.12
N GLU A 124 -4.84 -5.66 -8.40
CA GLU A 124 -5.08 -6.79 -7.50
C GLU A 124 -4.33 -6.57 -6.20
N ILE A 125 -4.87 -7.07 -5.10
CA ILE A 125 -4.18 -7.05 -3.80
C ILE A 125 -3.85 -8.49 -3.44
N ASP A 126 -2.56 -8.74 -3.17
CA ASP A 126 -2.05 -10.06 -2.83
C ASP A 126 -1.36 -10.03 -1.46
N HIS A 127 -1.39 -11.16 -0.77
CA HIS A 127 -0.76 -11.28 0.54
C HIS A 127 0.76 -11.45 0.41
N LEU A 128 1.50 -10.69 1.22
CA LEU A 128 2.95 -10.85 1.36
C LEU A 128 3.34 -10.86 2.84
N GLY A 129 4.11 -11.86 3.25
CA GLY A 129 4.60 -11.94 4.62
C GLY A 129 5.49 -10.75 5.00
N ARG A 130 5.44 -10.36 6.28
CA ARG A 130 6.15 -9.18 6.85
C ARG A 130 7.64 -9.13 6.53
N ASP A 131 8.29 -10.27 6.44
CA ASP A 131 9.72 -10.35 6.14
C ASP A 131 10.10 -9.76 4.79
N ASN A 132 9.17 -9.69 3.85
CA ASN A 132 9.36 -9.17 2.50
C ASN A 132 8.56 -7.89 2.23
N MET A 133 7.82 -7.40 3.24
CA MET A 133 7.01 -6.18 3.15
C MET A 133 7.90 -4.93 3.25
N THR A 134 8.49 -4.53 2.15
CA THR A 134 9.40 -3.37 2.09
C THR A 134 8.74 -2.04 2.50
N ALA A 135 7.41 -1.93 2.38
CA ALA A 135 6.67 -0.76 2.84
C ALA A 135 6.74 -0.56 4.36
N ASP A 136 6.91 -1.63 5.15
CA ASP A 136 7.08 -1.58 6.60
C ASP A 136 8.31 -0.73 7.03
N PHE A 137 9.34 -0.67 6.17
CA PHE A 137 10.49 0.23 6.37
C PHE A 137 10.11 1.71 6.41
N PHE A 138 9.06 2.08 5.68
CA PHE A 138 8.55 3.45 5.59
C PHE A 138 7.39 3.72 6.55
N ALA A 139 6.73 2.68 7.05
CA ALA A 139 5.63 2.78 8.01
C ALA A 139 6.13 2.91 9.45
N SER A 140 7.24 2.25 9.80
CA SER A 140 7.77 2.20 11.18
C SER A 140 9.29 2.32 11.24
N PRO A 141 9.86 2.96 12.28
CA PRO A 141 11.30 2.98 12.48
C PRO A 141 11.85 1.57 12.66
N ARG A 142 12.87 1.21 11.88
CA ARG A 142 13.57 -0.07 11.96
C ARG A 142 15.02 0.13 12.35
N GLN A 143 15.61 -0.84 13.04
CA GLN A 143 17.02 -0.81 13.50
C GLN A 143 17.72 -2.15 13.26
N GLY A 144 19.05 -2.14 13.34
CA GLY A 144 19.87 -3.34 13.31
C GLY A 144 19.81 -4.10 11.98
N ASN A 145 19.70 -5.42 12.05
CA ASN A 145 19.73 -6.29 10.88
C ASN A 145 18.47 -6.14 10.00
N VAL A 146 17.32 -5.86 10.61
CA VAL A 146 16.07 -5.63 9.86
C VAL A 146 16.19 -4.39 8.98
N PHE A 147 16.74 -3.30 9.53
CA PHE A 147 17.02 -2.08 8.77
C PHE A 147 17.96 -2.36 7.58
N ARG A 148 19.08 -3.06 7.82
CA ARG A 148 20.06 -3.36 6.76
C ARG A 148 19.46 -4.21 5.66
N ARG A 149 18.64 -5.21 6.01
CA ARG A 149 17.97 -6.08 5.06
C ARG A 149 17.00 -5.30 4.17
N PHE A 150 16.07 -4.56 4.76
CA PHE A 150 15.11 -3.78 3.97
C PHE A 150 15.80 -2.70 3.13
N ARG A 151 16.82 -2.03 3.68
CA ARG A 151 17.62 -1.10 2.90
C ARG A 151 18.24 -1.78 1.67
N GLY A 152 18.85 -2.94 1.85
CA GLY A 152 19.43 -3.70 0.74
C GLY A 152 18.40 -4.08 -0.34
N MET A 153 17.19 -4.50 0.07
CA MET A 153 16.09 -4.80 -0.85
C MET A 153 15.63 -3.54 -1.62
N ILE A 154 15.44 -2.43 -0.93
CA ILE A 154 14.97 -1.16 -1.51
C ILE A 154 16.00 -0.58 -2.48
N MET A 155 17.29 -0.70 -2.14
CA MET A 155 18.40 -0.21 -2.97
C MET A 155 18.77 -1.18 -4.11
N GLY A 156 18.13 -2.37 -4.17
CA GLY A 156 18.45 -3.39 -5.18
C GLY A 156 19.79 -4.10 -4.95
N GLU A 157 20.35 -4.03 -3.74
CA GLU A 157 21.60 -4.70 -3.35
C GLU A 157 21.40 -6.20 -3.05
N ILE A 158 20.17 -6.57 -2.67
CA ILE A 158 19.74 -7.96 -2.39
C ILE A 158 18.33 -8.18 -2.97
N GLN A 159 18.09 -9.39 -3.46
CA GLN A 159 16.81 -9.84 -3.99
C GLN A 159 16.19 -10.90 -3.10
#